data_7033794dc47562c2d9a5c20421f13cb5
#
_entry.id   7033794dc47562c2d9a5c20421f13cb5
#
_cell.length_a   1.000
_cell.length_b   1.000
_cell.length_c   1.000
_cell.angle_alpha   90.00
_cell.angle_beta   90.00
_cell.angle_gamma   90.00
#
_symmetry.space_group_name_H-M   'P 1'
#
loop_
_entity.id
_entity.type
_entity.pdbx_description
1 polymer ?
#
loop_
_entity_poly.entity_id
_entity_poly.type
_entity_poly.pdbx_seq_one_letter_code
_entity_poly.pdbx_strand_id
1 'polypeptide(L)'
;RPNPNTHYIDGPVLNLKHQSFVGMHPVPIVYGMTIGEYAKMINGEGWLKGGIRCKLDIIPIQNYTHNTAYKLPIRPSPNLPNAQAVALYPSLCLLEPTVVSVGRGTNQQFQIYGHPSFTKYQFSFTPQPNFGSKNPKHKGEVCYGKDLTQIEKPKRIELQWLLDAYSNFPDKDTFFLKGFERISGVSNLKKQLIKGTPEPEIRKSWSEELNKFKRLRSKYLIYP
;
A
#
# COMPACT_ATOMS: atom_id res chain seq x y z
N ARG A 1 -14.26 -12.93 1.45
CA ARG A 1 -14.14 -12.01 0.32
C ARG A 1 -12.75 -12.12 -0.29
N PRO A 2 -12.63 -12.32 -1.62
CA PRO A 2 -11.34 -12.35 -2.29
C PRO A 2 -10.58 -11.04 -2.09
N ASN A 3 -9.25 -11.14 -2.08
CA ASN A 3 -8.37 -10.00 -2.11
C ASN A 3 -7.60 -10.04 -3.44
N PRO A 4 -7.67 -9.02 -4.30
CA PRO A 4 -6.97 -9.02 -5.60
C PRO A 4 -5.45 -9.16 -5.52
N ASN A 5 -4.86 -8.87 -4.36
CA ASN A 5 -3.41 -8.92 -4.12
C ASN A 5 -3.00 -10.13 -3.25
N THR A 6 -3.70 -11.27 -3.33
CA THR A 6 -3.33 -12.48 -2.56
C THR A 6 -2.14 -13.23 -3.12
N HIS A 7 -1.79 -13.01 -4.38
CA HIS A 7 -0.75 -13.74 -5.11
C HIS A 7 0.68 -13.40 -4.68
N TYR A 8 0.87 -12.40 -3.80
CA TYR A 8 2.19 -12.08 -3.26
C TYR A 8 2.11 -11.54 -1.82
N ILE A 9 3.25 -11.54 -1.14
CA ILE A 9 3.43 -11.02 0.21
C ILE A 9 4.65 -10.12 0.16
N ASP A 10 4.53 -8.85 0.57
CA ASP A 10 5.65 -7.91 0.52
C ASP A 10 5.49 -6.71 1.47
N GLY A 11 6.61 -6.05 1.72
CA GLY A 11 6.72 -4.88 2.56
C GLY A 11 7.10 -5.20 4.01
N PRO A 12 7.45 -4.16 4.77
CA PRO A 12 7.77 -4.31 6.18
C PRO A 12 6.55 -4.78 6.98
N VAL A 13 6.78 -5.64 7.97
CA VAL A 13 5.77 -6.04 8.95
C VAL A 13 5.54 -4.89 9.93
N LEU A 14 4.28 -4.55 10.20
CA LEU A 14 3.91 -3.48 11.12
C LEU A 14 4.53 -3.70 12.50
N ASN A 15 5.30 -2.74 12.96
CA ASN A 15 5.70 -2.63 14.36
C ASN A 15 4.56 -1.95 15.14
N LEU A 16 4.05 -2.60 16.19
CA LEU A 16 2.87 -2.15 16.94
C LEU A 16 3.00 -0.74 17.54
N LYS A 17 4.21 -0.19 17.70
CA LYS A 17 4.39 1.22 18.08
C LYS A 17 3.82 2.20 17.05
N HIS A 18 3.62 1.77 15.81
CA HIS A 18 3.02 2.53 14.73
C HIS A 18 1.57 2.10 14.45
N GLN A 19 0.98 1.31 15.36
CA GLN A 19 -0.42 0.88 15.24
C GLN A 19 -1.35 2.08 15.04
N SER A 20 -2.30 1.92 14.12
CA SER A 20 -3.28 2.95 13.80
C SER A 20 -4.52 2.32 13.16
N PHE A 21 -5.52 3.13 12.86
CA PHE A 21 -6.71 2.67 12.15
C PHE A 21 -6.41 1.97 10.81
N VAL A 22 -5.33 2.37 10.13
CA VAL A 22 -4.93 1.77 8.83
C VAL A 22 -3.96 0.60 8.95
N GLY A 23 -3.50 0.29 10.16
CA GLY A 23 -2.61 -0.83 10.44
C GLY A 23 -2.75 -1.28 11.89
N MET A 24 -3.52 -2.34 12.12
CA MET A 24 -3.90 -2.80 13.46
C MET A 24 -3.03 -3.94 14.00
N HIS A 25 -2.53 -4.81 13.14
CA HIS A 25 -1.88 -6.06 13.53
C HIS A 25 -0.49 -6.19 12.89
N PRO A 26 0.41 -7.03 13.44
CA PRO A 26 1.77 -7.21 12.95
C PRO A 26 1.79 -8.03 11.65
N VAL A 27 1.30 -7.44 10.58
CA VAL A 27 1.27 -7.99 9.22
C VAL A 27 2.00 -7.06 8.25
N PRO A 28 2.54 -7.56 7.12
CA PRO A 28 3.17 -6.71 6.12
C PRO A 28 2.12 -5.89 5.35
N ILE A 29 2.57 -4.87 4.63
CA ILE A 29 1.70 -4.01 3.80
C ILE A 29 0.85 -4.87 2.85
N VAL A 30 1.47 -5.86 2.21
CA VAL A 30 0.75 -6.87 1.42
C VAL A 30 0.84 -8.21 2.14
N TYR A 31 -0.20 -8.58 2.83
CA TYR A 31 -0.24 -9.79 3.66
C TYR A 31 -0.75 -11.04 2.90
N GLY A 32 -1.25 -10.91 1.69
CA GLY A 32 -1.57 -12.01 0.79
C GLY A 32 -2.63 -12.99 1.33
N MET A 33 -3.69 -12.50 1.98
CA MET A 33 -4.75 -13.35 2.55
C MET A 33 -6.14 -12.82 2.17
N THR A 34 -7.11 -13.71 2.11
CA THR A 34 -8.52 -13.33 2.09
C THR A 34 -8.95 -12.77 3.45
N ILE A 35 -10.08 -12.07 3.49
CA ILE A 35 -10.58 -11.52 4.77
C ILE A 35 -10.91 -12.64 5.79
N GLY A 36 -11.37 -13.80 5.33
CA GLY A 36 -11.65 -14.95 6.20
C GLY A 36 -10.36 -15.53 6.82
N GLU A 37 -9.33 -15.73 6.02
CA GLU A 37 -8.02 -16.18 6.51
C GLU A 37 -7.40 -15.19 7.49
N TYR A 38 -7.48 -13.90 7.18
CA TYR A 38 -6.98 -12.84 8.07
C TYR A 38 -7.76 -12.80 9.39
N ALA A 39 -9.09 -12.91 9.36
CA ALA A 39 -9.90 -13.01 10.57
C ALA A 39 -9.55 -14.26 11.41
N LYS A 40 -9.33 -15.41 10.76
CA LYS A 40 -8.86 -16.64 11.40
C LYS A 40 -7.51 -16.45 12.10
N MET A 41 -6.57 -15.73 11.44
CA MET A 41 -5.27 -15.40 12.03
C MET A 41 -5.43 -14.49 13.25
N ILE A 42 -6.16 -13.37 13.14
CA ILE A 42 -6.40 -12.45 14.26
C ILE A 42 -6.97 -13.20 15.47
N ASN A 43 -7.96 -14.04 15.25
CA ASN A 43 -8.60 -14.82 16.30
C ASN A 43 -7.65 -15.90 16.86
N GLY A 44 -6.91 -16.61 15.99
CA GLY A 44 -5.99 -17.66 16.39
C GLY A 44 -4.77 -17.18 17.15
N GLU A 45 -4.20 -16.03 16.77
CA GLU A 45 -3.06 -15.41 17.44
C GLU A 45 -3.46 -14.57 18.68
N GLY A 46 -4.76 -14.45 18.98
CA GLY A 46 -5.24 -13.67 20.12
C GLY A 46 -5.00 -12.16 20.00
N TRP A 47 -5.03 -11.64 18.77
CA TRP A 47 -4.78 -10.20 18.50
C TRP A 47 -5.97 -9.30 18.77
N LEU A 48 -7.12 -9.84 19.14
CA LEU A 48 -8.24 -9.04 19.63
C LEU A 48 -7.92 -8.41 20.98
N LYS A 49 -8.52 -7.26 21.26
CA LYS A 49 -8.30 -6.55 22.51
C LYS A 49 -8.54 -7.47 23.72
N GLY A 50 -7.57 -7.50 24.64
CA GLY A 50 -7.63 -8.34 25.82
C GLY A 50 -7.43 -9.84 25.56
N GLY A 51 -6.96 -10.25 24.35
CA GLY A 51 -6.77 -11.65 23.99
C GLY A 51 -8.07 -12.44 23.80
N ILE A 52 -9.19 -11.75 23.68
CA ILE A 52 -10.52 -12.35 23.49
C ILE A 52 -10.49 -13.18 22.20
N ARG A 53 -11.15 -14.33 22.23
CA ARG A 53 -11.43 -15.17 21.05
C ARG A 53 -12.93 -15.19 20.78
N CYS A 54 -13.30 -15.05 19.52
CA CYS A 54 -14.71 -15.14 19.11
C CYS A 54 -14.99 -16.47 18.41
N LYS A 55 -16.25 -16.89 18.43
CA LYS A 55 -16.72 -17.93 17.51
C LYS A 55 -16.68 -17.36 16.09
N LEU A 56 -15.97 -18.01 15.20
CA LEU A 56 -15.75 -17.57 13.83
C LEU A 56 -16.10 -18.68 12.87
N ASP A 57 -17.16 -18.49 12.10
CA ASP A 57 -17.56 -19.38 11.02
C ASP A 57 -17.19 -18.72 9.67
N ILE A 58 -16.44 -19.43 8.83
CA ILE A 58 -16.00 -18.96 7.52
C ILE A 58 -16.64 -19.81 6.44
N ILE A 59 -17.36 -19.15 5.54
CA ILE A 59 -17.91 -19.80 4.34
C ILE A 59 -16.86 -19.69 3.23
N PRO A 60 -16.26 -20.81 2.79
CA PRO A 60 -15.22 -20.78 1.75
C PRO A 60 -15.78 -20.33 0.40
N ILE A 61 -14.94 -19.69 -0.39
CA ILE A 61 -15.21 -19.34 -1.79
C ILE A 61 -14.94 -20.60 -2.63
N GLN A 62 -15.86 -20.96 -3.51
CA GLN A 62 -15.67 -22.06 -4.44
C GLN A 62 -14.78 -21.65 -5.62
N ASN A 63 -14.00 -22.59 -6.16
CA ASN A 63 -13.15 -22.38 -7.34
C ASN A 63 -12.18 -21.19 -7.21
N TYR A 64 -11.61 -21.00 -6.01
CA TYR A 64 -10.70 -19.91 -5.71
C TYR A 64 -9.36 -20.42 -5.16
N THR A 65 -8.29 -19.82 -5.64
CA THR A 65 -6.92 -19.96 -5.11
C THR A 65 -6.32 -18.58 -4.88
N HIS A 66 -5.19 -18.48 -4.17
CA HIS A 66 -4.48 -17.19 -4.01
C HIS A 66 -3.98 -16.61 -5.35
N ASN A 67 -3.82 -17.44 -6.39
CA ASN A 67 -3.42 -17.02 -7.72
C ASN A 67 -4.61 -16.68 -8.64
N THR A 68 -5.84 -16.86 -8.17
CA THR A 68 -7.02 -16.53 -8.97
C THR A 68 -7.09 -15.04 -9.25
N ALA A 69 -7.04 -14.67 -10.53
CA ALA A 69 -7.24 -13.30 -10.96
C ALA A 69 -8.67 -12.86 -10.62
N TYR A 70 -8.81 -11.92 -9.69
CA TYR A 70 -10.11 -11.45 -9.23
C TYR A 70 -10.31 -9.98 -9.55
N LYS A 71 -11.32 -9.70 -10.37
CA LYS A 71 -11.77 -8.33 -10.65
C LYS A 71 -12.90 -7.98 -9.70
N LEU A 72 -12.70 -6.95 -8.90
CA LEU A 72 -13.76 -6.46 -8.01
C LEU A 72 -14.98 -5.98 -8.80
N PRO A 73 -16.18 -6.50 -8.54
CA PRO A 73 -17.41 -6.07 -9.23
C PRO A 73 -17.83 -4.65 -8.80
N ILE A 74 -17.46 -4.27 -7.59
CA ILE A 74 -17.74 -2.95 -7.02
C ILE A 74 -16.41 -2.35 -6.56
N ARG A 75 -16.15 -1.09 -6.93
CA ARG A 75 -14.96 -0.37 -6.48
C ARG A 75 -14.91 -0.30 -4.95
N PRO A 76 -13.76 -0.61 -4.31
CA PRO A 76 -13.66 -0.64 -2.84
C PRO A 76 -13.65 0.74 -2.22
N SER A 77 -13.33 1.78 -2.99
CA SER A 77 -13.26 3.18 -2.56
C SER A 77 -13.55 4.11 -3.73
N PRO A 78 -14.08 5.32 -3.48
CA PRO A 78 -14.16 6.36 -4.51
C PRO A 78 -12.82 6.68 -5.18
N ASN A 79 -11.70 6.48 -4.46
CA ASN A 79 -10.35 6.71 -4.97
C ASN A 79 -9.66 5.46 -5.52
N LEU A 80 -10.33 4.32 -5.59
CA LEU A 80 -9.83 3.09 -6.23
C LEU A 80 -10.83 2.68 -7.33
N PRO A 81 -10.83 3.38 -8.48
CA PRO A 81 -11.90 3.28 -9.47
C PRO A 81 -11.90 1.96 -10.25
N ASN A 82 -10.76 1.30 -10.36
CA ASN A 82 -10.59 0.12 -11.21
C ASN A 82 -9.53 -0.85 -10.67
N ALA A 83 -9.35 -1.97 -11.36
CA ALA A 83 -8.39 -3.01 -10.98
C ALA A 83 -6.93 -2.55 -11.03
N GLN A 84 -6.58 -1.60 -11.91
CA GLN A 84 -5.23 -1.03 -11.97
C GLN A 84 -4.92 -0.24 -10.71
N ALA A 85 -5.80 0.69 -10.31
CA ALA A 85 -5.65 1.43 -9.07
C ALA A 85 -5.49 0.52 -7.84
N VAL A 86 -6.27 -0.57 -7.77
CA VAL A 86 -6.18 -1.55 -6.67
C VAL A 86 -4.84 -2.28 -6.68
N ALA A 87 -4.32 -2.66 -7.86
CA ALA A 87 -3.03 -3.33 -7.97
C ALA A 87 -1.84 -2.42 -7.61
N LEU A 88 -1.92 -1.13 -7.97
CA LEU A 88 -0.88 -0.14 -7.70
C LEU A 88 -0.92 0.42 -6.27
N TYR A 89 -2.08 0.32 -5.61
CA TYR A 89 -2.31 0.91 -4.28
C TYR A 89 -1.24 0.55 -3.24
N PRO A 90 -0.77 -0.71 -3.09
CA PRO A 90 0.22 -1.05 -2.09
C PRO A 90 1.55 -0.31 -2.23
N SER A 91 1.91 0.09 -3.44
CA SER A 91 3.11 0.88 -3.70
C SER A 91 2.85 2.37 -3.55
N LEU A 92 1.76 2.86 -4.12
CA LEU A 92 1.43 4.29 -4.14
C LEU A 92 0.90 4.81 -2.80
N CYS A 93 0.38 3.95 -1.92
CA CYS A 93 -0.03 4.37 -0.57
C CYS A 93 1.16 4.92 0.25
N LEU A 94 2.40 4.51 -0.04
CA LEU A 94 3.60 5.05 0.59
C LEU A 94 3.87 6.52 0.22
N LEU A 95 3.32 7.01 -0.88
CA LEU A 95 3.37 8.42 -1.29
C LEU A 95 2.27 9.27 -0.62
N GLU A 96 1.23 8.67 -0.06
CA GLU A 96 0.17 9.45 0.60
C GLU A 96 0.68 10.32 1.77
N PRO A 97 1.55 9.82 2.66
CA PRO A 97 2.12 10.65 3.72
C PRO A 97 3.38 11.42 3.27
N THR A 98 3.39 11.88 2.02
CA THR A 98 4.42 12.77 1.45
C THR A 98 3.75 13.97 0.79
N VAL A 99 4.53 14.90 0.28
CA VAL A 99 4.03 16.05 -0.49
C VAL A 99 3.48 15.67 -1.86
N VAL A 100 3.76 14.46 -2.35
CA VAL A 100 3.40 13.99 -3.70
C VAL A 100 1.90 13.72 -3.81
N SER A 101 1.29 14.15 -4.91
CA SER A 101 -0.06 13.75 -5.29
C SER A 101 -0.03 12.32 -5.87
N VAL A 102 -0.98 11.49 -5.49
CA VAL A 102 -1.22 10.15 -6.07
C VAL A 102 -2.46 10.14 -6.97
N GLY A 103 -2.73 11.26 -7.65
CA GLY A 103 -3.83 11.41 -8.59
C GLY A 103 -5.21 11.56 -7.94
N ARG A 104 -5.32 11.73 -6.61
CA ARG A 104 -6.59 12.11 -5.99
C ARG A 104 -7.04 13.46 -6.57
N GLY A 105 -8.33 13.59 -6.86
CA GLY A 105 -8.86 14.76 -7.56
C GLY A 105 -8.72 14.68 -9.09
N THR A 106 -8.37 13.52 -9.64
CA THR A 106 -8.40 13.22 -11.08
C THR A 106 -9.28 11.99 -11.35
N ASN A 107 -9.36 11.54 -12.59
CA ASN A 107 -9.98 10.26 -12.96
C ASN A 107 -9.00 9.06 -12.92
N GLN A 108 -7.74 9.31 -12.53
CA GLN A 108 -6.64 8.33 -12.51
C GLN A 108 -6.08 8.14 -11.08
N GLN A 109 -6.95 8.17 -10.07
CA GLN A 109 -6.56 8.00 -8.67
C GLN A 109 -5.77 6.70 -8.49
N PHE A 110 -4.61 6.80 -7.79
CA PHE A 110 -3.66 5.70 -7.58
C PHE A 110 -3.20 4.99 -8.86
N GLN A 111 -3.14 5.73 -9.96
CA GLN A 111 -2.60 5.26 -11.24
C GLN A 111 -1.59 6.26 -11.83
N ILE A 112 -1.43 7.39 -11.18
CA ILE A 112 -0.47 8.45 -11.51
C ILE A 112 0.12 8.99 -10.20
N TYR A 113 1.31 9.59 -10.27
CA TYR A 113 1.83 10.39 -9.17
C TYR A 113 2.64 11.57 -9.69
N GLY A 114 2.71 12.64 -8.90
CA GLY A 114 3.47 13.82 -9.30
C GLY A 114 3.42 14.94 -8.28
N HIS A 115 4.19 15.99 -8.59
CA HIS A 115 4.30 17.20 -7.79
C HIS A 115 4.57 18.41 -8.72
N PRO A 116 4.17 19.65 -8.38
CA PRO A 116 4.46 20.83 -9.20
C PRO A 116 5.96 21.06 -9.48
N SER A 117 6.84 20.71 -8.54
CA SER A 117 8.29 20.87 -8.71
C SER A 117 8.97 19.77 -9.54
N PHE A 118 8.26 18.73 -10.01
CA PHE A 118 8.84 17.63 -10.79
C PHE A 118 8.98 17.97 -12.28
N THR A 119 9.46 19.15 -12.60
CA THR A 119 9.50 19.72 -13.95
C THR A 119 10.30 18.92 -14.99
N LYS A 120 11.06 17.90 -14.57
CA LYS A 120 11.79 17.01 -15.47
C LYS A 120 10.90 15.97 -16.18
N TYR A 121 9.67 15.74 -15.66
CA TYR A 121 8.74 14.79 -16.26
C TYR A 121 7.90 15.46 -17.33
N GLN A 122 7.64 14.73 -18.42
CA GLN A 122 6.79 15.20 -19.52
C GLN A 122 5.29 15.04 -19.21
N PHE A 123 4.92 13.99 -18.49
CA PHE A 123 3.54 13.76 -18.09
C PHE A 123 3.10 14.76 -17.04
N SER A 124 1.92 15.33 -17.20
CA SER A 124 1.36 16.28 -16.25
C SER A 124 -0.14 16.07 -16.04
N PHE A 125 -0.63 16.52 -14.89
CA PHE A 125 -2.04 16.49 -14.51
C PHE A 125 -2.35 17.60 -13.51
N THR A 126 -3.62 17.98 -13.42
CA THR A 126 -4.06 19.02 -12.48
C THR A 126 -5.16 18.45 -11.57
N PRO A 127 -4.90 18.24 -10.27
CA PRO A 127 -5.93 17.79 -9.34
C PRO A 127 -7.05 18.82 -9.18
N GLN A 128 -8.31 18.37 -9.27
CA GLN A 128 -9.49 19.18 -9.03
C GLN A 128 -10.41 18.49 -8.02
N PRO A 129 -11.21 19.22 -7.25
CA PRO A 129 -12.18 18.61 -6.34
C PRO A 129 -13.13 17.67 -7.09
N ASN A 130 -13.31 16.47 -6.53
CA ASN A 130 -14.27 15.49 -7.04
C ASN A 130 -14.93 14.72 -5.90
N PHE A 131 -15.82 13.77 -6.22
CA PHE A 131 -16.54 12.97 -5.24
C PHE A 131 -15.60 12.21 -4.27
N GLY A 132 -14.45 11.72 -4.76
CA GLY A 132 -13.46 10.97 -3.96
C GLY A 132 -12.51 11.84 -3.16
N SER A 133 -12.34 13.12 -3.50
CA SER A 133 -11.44 14.06 -2.86
C SER A 133 -11.92 15.49 -3.03
N LYS A 134 -12.43 16.07 -1.96
CA LYS A 134 -12.90 17.49 -1.99
C LYS A 134 -11.74 18.49 -1.96
N ASN A 135 -10.66 18.13 -1.29
CA ASN A 135 -9.45 18.93 -1.17
C ASN A 135 -8.22 18.08 -1.51
N PRO A 136 -7.99 17.76 -2.80
CA PRO A 136 -6.81 17.02 -3.21
C PRO A 136 -5.55 17.86 -3.00
N LYS A 137 -4.40 17.20 -2.80
CA LYS A 137 -3.10 17.87 -2.81
C LYS A 137 -2.91 18.59 -4.14
N HIS A 138 -2.30 19.77 -4.10
CA HIS A 138 -2.02 20.60 -5.29
C HIS A 138 -3.27 20.91 -6.11
N LYS A 139 -4.41 21.15 -5.42
CA LYS A 139 -5.66 21.54 -6.05
C LYS A 139 -5.47 22.75 -6.98
N GLY A 140 -5.75 22.58 -8.26
CA GLY A 140 -5.65 23.63 -9.28
C GLY A 140 -4.22 23.89 -9.79
N GLU A 141 -3.20 23.23 -9.25
CA GLU A 141 -1.84 23.34 -9.71
C GLU A 141 -1.48 22.24 -10.70
N VAL A 142 -0.63 22.56 -11.67
CA VAL A 142 -0.10 21.56 -12.61
C VAL A 142 0.96 20.73 -11.86
N CYS A 143 0.73 19.44 -11.74
CA CYS A 143 1.70 18.47 -11.23
C CYS A 143 2.36 17.73 -12.38
N TYR A 144 3.67 17.58 -12.33
CA TYR A 144 4.44 16.77 -13.27
C TYR A 144 4.82 15.44 -12.60
N GLY A 145 4.90 14.34 -13.36
CA GLY A 145 5.17 13.05 -12.75
C GLY A 145 5.08 11.88 -13.71
N LYS A 146 4.56 10.75 -13.22
CA LYS A 146 4.46 9.50 -14.01
C LYS A 146 3.02 9.03 -14.16
N ASP A 147 2.71 8.57 -15.37
CA ASP A 147 1.52 7.81 -15.69
C ASP A 147 1.84 6.30 -15.56
N LEU A 148 1.07 5.61 -14.73
CA LEU A 148 1.18 4.19 -14.44
C LEU A 148 -0.06 3.41 -14.92
N THR A 149 -0.94 4.05 -15.69
CA THR A 149 -2.22 3.46 -16.11
C THR A 149 -2.06 2.21 -16.97
N GLN A 150 -0.97 2.14 -17.73
CA GLN A 150 -0.69 1.09 -18.72
C GLN A 150 0.44 0.13 -18.31
N ILE A 151 1.01 0.28 -17.12
CA ILE A 151 2.07 -0.62 -16.68
C ILE A 151 1.52 -1.99 -16.28
N GLU A 152 2.34 -3.02 -16.37
CA GLU A 152 2.03 -4.34 -15.85
C GLU A 152 1.76 -4.27 -14.33
N LYS A 153 0.79 -5.04 -13.84
CA LYS A 153 0.46 -5.09 -12.42
C LYS A 153 1.64 -5.62 -11.62
N PRO A 154 2.09 -4.88 -10.60
CA PRO A 154 3.22 -5.30 -9.79
C PRO A 154 2.95 -6.62 -9.05
N LYS A 155 4.01 -7.44 -8.94
CA LYS A 155 4.04 -8.66 -8.09
C LYS A 155 4.82 -8.43 -6.79
N ARG A 156 5.13 -7.17 -6.49
CA ARG A 156 5.79 -6.70 -5.28
C ARG A 156 5.46 -5.21 -5.07
N ILE A 157 5.82 -4.67 -3.92
CA ILE A 157 5.77 -3.22 -3.71
C ILE A 157 6.88 -2.57 -4.55
N GLU A 158 6.52 -1.67 -5.45
CA GLU A 158 7.49 -0.93 -6.27
C GLU A 158 8.00 0.29 -5.48
N LEU A 159 9.09 0.09 -4.73
CA LEU A 159 9.74 1.14 -3.97
C LEU A 159 10.38 2.21 -4.86
N GLN A 160 10.70 1.84 -6.10
CA GLN A 160 11.32 2.75 -7.05
C GLN A 160 10.51 4.03 -7.26
N TRP A 161 9.18 3.98 -7.15
CA TRP A 161 8.37 5.19 -7.29
C TRP A 161 8.52 6.13 -6.10
N LEU A 162 8.66 5.60 -4.89
CA LEU A 162 8.93 6.40 -3.69
C LEU A 162 10.36 6.96 -3.70
N LEU A 163 11.35 6.15 -4.09
CA LEU A 163 12.74 6.56 -4.23
C LEU A 163 12.91 7.65 -5.30
N ASP A 164 12.26 7.47 -6.44
CA ASP A 164 12.26 8.41 -7.55
C ASP A 164 11.60 9.75 -7.15
N ALA A 165 10.44 9.70 -6.52
CA ALA A 165 9.76 10.89 -6.03
C ALA A 165 10.61 11.64 -4.98
N TYR A 166 11.23 10.92 -4.04
CA TYR A 166 12.11 11.51 -3.05
C TYR A 166 13.34 12.15 -3.71
N SER A 167 14.00 11.46 -4.65
CA SER A 167 15.21 11.97 -5.30
C SER A 167 14.94 13.21 -6.16
N ASN A 168 13.77 13.33 -6.78
CA ASN A 168 13.41 14.47 -7.62
C ASN A 168 12.81 15.67 -6.85
N PHE A 169 12.40 15.50 -5.61
CA PHE A 169 11.88 16.59 -4.81
C PHE A 169 13.02 17.49 -4.30
N PRO A 170 12.96 18.82 -4.51
CA PRO A 170 14.09 19.71 -4.20
C PRO A 170 14.37 19.82 -2.70
N ASP A 171 13.34 19.98 -1.88
CA ASP A 171 13.46 20.19 -0.43
C ASP A 171 13.20 18.86 0.33
N LYS A 172 14.28 18.13 0.61
CA LYS A 172 14.24 16.82 1.25
C LYS A 172 13.63 16.85 2.66
N ASP A 173 13.78 17.94 3.37
CA ASP A 173 13.34 18.07 4.76
C ASP A 173 11.81 18.12 4.86
N THR A 174 11.15 18.71 3.86
CA THR A 174 9.70 18.84 3.81
C THR A 174 8.99 17.71 3.04
N PHE A 175 9.72 16.77 2.42
CA PHE A 175 9.13 15.70 1.61
C PHE A 175 8.13 14.83 2.37
N PHE A 176 8.49 14.42 3.60
CA PHE A 176 7.66 13.53 4.41
C PHE A 176 6.70 14.32 5.30
N LEU A 177 5.42 14.05 5.17
CA LEU A 177 4.40 14.59 6.06
C LEU A 177 4.31 13.76 7.35
N LYS A 178 3.62 14.30 8.36
CA LYS A 178 3.34 13.60 9.60
C LYS A 178 2.56 12.30 9.34
N GLY A 179 3.03 11.22 9.92
CA GLY A 179 2.34 9.92 9.85
C GLY A 179 2.88 8.95 8.81
N PHE A 180 4.02 9.23 8.17
CA PHE A 180 4.66 8.30 7.23
C PHE A 180 4.86 6.92 7.86
N GLU A 181 5.30 6.85 9.10
CA GLU A 181 5.54 5.60 9.82
C GLU A 181 4.26 4.80 10.10
N ARG A 182 3.08 5.46 10.15
CA ARG A 182 1.79 4.76 10.30
C ARG A 182 1.39 4.02 9.03
N ILE A 183 1.75 4.54 7.87
CA ILE A 183 1.47 3.90 6.58
C ILE A 183 2.54 2.85 6.26
N SER A 184 3.82 3.16 6.45
CA SER A 184 4.90 2.21 6.21
C SER A 184 4.97 1.09 7.26
N GLY A 185 4.39 1.30 8.45
CA GLY A 185 4.40 0.35 9.56
C GLY A 185 5.71 0.31 10.34
N VAL A 186 6.75 1.04 9.91
CA VAL A 186 8.10 1.00 10.50
C VAL A 186 8.78 2.35 10.48
N SER A 187 9.70 2.60 11.43
CA SER A 187 10.50 3.84 11.45
C SER A 187 11.68 3.81 10.48
N ASN A 188 12.16 2.61 10.11
CA ASN A 188 13.41 2.49 9.38
C ASN A 188 13.31 2.92 7.91
N LEU A 189 12.16 2.71 7.24
CA LEU A 189 12.02 3.02 5.82
C LEU A 189 12.31 4.49 5.53
N LYS A 190 11.73 5.42 6.31
CA LYS A 190 12.01 6.86 6.17
C LYS A 190 13.50 7.17 6.37
N LYS A 191 14.13 6.61 7.40
CA LYS A 191 15.56 6.82 7.68
C LYS A 191 16.45 6.31 6.55
N GLN A 192 16.10 5.15 5.98
CA GLN A 192 16.82 4.55 4.86
C GLN A 192 16.71 5.40 3.59
N LEU A 193 15.51 5.94 3.30
CA LEU A 193 15.29 6.86 2.18
C LEU A 193 16.13 8.14 2.32
N ILE A 194 16.11 8.77 3.50
CA ILE A 194 16.90 9.97 3.80
C ILE A 194 18.40 9.69 3.64
N LYS A 195 18.86 8.51 4.07
CA LYS A 195 20.27 8.10 3.96
C LYS A 195 20.68 7.74 2.51
N GLY A 196 19.74 7.62 1.59
CA GLY A 196 20.00 7.14 0.23
C GLY A 196 20.32 5.65 0.16
N THR A 197 19.81 4.84 1.09
CA THR A 197 20.04 3.39 1.11
C THR A 197 19.49 2.75 -0.17
N PRO A 198 20.27 1.92 -0.89
CA PRO A 198 19.80 1.23 -2.10
C PRO A 198 18.60 0.31 -1.84
N GLU A 199 17.68 0.20 -2.81
CA GLU A 199 16.47 -0.63 -2.67
C GLU A 199 16.76 -2.08 -2.21
N PRO A 200 17.77 -2.80 -2.73
CA PRO A 200 18.07 -4.15 -2.25
C PRO A 200 18.37 -4.24 -0.75
N GLU A 201 19.06 -3.25 -0.21
CA GLU A 201 19.36 -3.17 1.23
C GLU A 201 18.10 -2.83 2.04
N ILE A 202 17.27 -1.91 1.54
CA ILE A 202 15.96 -1.62 2.15
C ILE A 202 15.14 -2.90 2.25
N ARG A 203 15.02 -3.68 1.15
CA ARG A 203 14.28 -4.94 1.14
C ARG A 203 14.88 -5.99 2.08
N LYS A 204 16.20 -6.08 2.14
CA LYS A 204 16.90 -6.97 3.07
C LYS A 204 16.55 -6.66 4.53
N SER A 205 16.33 -5.40 4.87
CA SER A 205 16.06 -4.96 6.26
C SER A 205 14.75 -5.50 6.85
N TRP A 206 13.77 -5.90 6.02
CA TRP A 206 12.51 -6.50 6.50
C TRP A 206 12.35 -7.98 6.17
N SER A 207 13.34 -8.60 5.51
CA SER A 207 13.23 -9.97 4.99
C SER A 207 13.03 -11.01 6.10
N GLU A 208 13.67 -10.84 7.24
CA GLU A 208 13.55 -11.75 8.38
C GLU A 208 12.12 -11.77 8.94
N GLU A 209 11.56 -10.60 9.24
CA GLU A 209 10.20 -10.47 9.77
C GLU A 209 9.16 -10.91 8.73
N LEU A 210 9.39 -10.63 7.46
CA LEU A 210 8.54 -11.09 6.36
C LEU A 210 8.54 -12.63 6.27
N ASN A 211 9.68 -13.28 6.47
CA ASN A 211 9.79 -14.74 6.47
C ASN A 211 9.12 -15.36 7.71
N LYS A 212 9.22 -14.72 8.89
CA LYS A 212 8.46 -15.12 10.10
C LYS A 212 6.96 -15.03 9.81
N PHE A 213 6.51 -13.93 9.22
CA PHE A 213 5.10 -13.76 8.85
C PHE A 213 4.63 -14.82 7.83
N LYS A 214 5.42 -15.14 6.81
CA LYS A 214 5.07 -16.19 5.83
C LYS A 214 4.82 -17.54 6.52
N ARG A 215 5.66 -17.94 7.48
CA ARG A 215 5.48 -19.16 8.29
C ARG A 215 4.25 -19.07 9.19
N LEU A 216 3.98 -17.92 9.79
CA LEU A 216 2.78 -17.71 10.59
C LEU A 216 1.52 -17.80 9.73
N ARG A 217 1.51 -17.09 8.59
CA ARG A 217 0.42 -17.06 7.63
C ARG A 217 -0.02 -18.45 7.18
N SER A 218 0.93 -19.36 6.90
CA SER A 218 0.63 -20.69 6.37
C SER A 218 -0.28 -21.53 7.27
N LYS A 219 -0.32 -21.27 8.59
CA LYS A 219 -1.22 -21.94 9.54
C LYS A 219 -2.70 -21.56 9.36
N TYR A 220 -2.97 -20.45 8.72
CA TYR A 220 -4.30 -19.84 8.63
C TYR A 220 -4.89 -19.84 7.23
N LEU A 221 -4.14 -20.33 6.24
CA LEU A 221 -4.64 -20.44 4.88
C LEU A 221 -5.79 -21.44 4.78
N ILE A 222 -6.75 -21.11 3.93
CA ILE A 222 -7.91 -21.94 3.60
C ILE A 222 -7.82 -22.37 2.12
N TYR A 223 -7.14 -21.56 1.32
CA TYR A 223 -7.00 -21.78 -0.12
C TYR A 223 -5.54 -22.09 -0.50
N PRO A 224 -5.32 -22.90 -1.55
CA PRO A 224 -4.00 -23.14 -2.10
C PRO A 224 -3.38 -21.92 -2.79
#